data_3a2cd9519002e3710bc402ef844f35f9
#
_entry.id   3a2cd9519002e3710bc402ef844f35f9
#
_cell.length_a   1.000
_cell.length_b   1.000
_cell.length_c   1.000
_cell.angle_alpha   90.00
_cell.angle_beta   90.00
_cell.angle_gamma   90.00
#
_symmetry.space_group_name_H-M   'P 1'
#
loop_
_entity.id
_entity.type
_entity.pdbx_description
1 polymer ?
#
loop_
_entity_poly.entity_id
_entity_poly.type
_entity_poly.pdbx_seq_one_letter_code
_entity_poly.pdbx_strand_id
1 'polypeptide(L)'
;SGKAIRFHEERVRPMGRNASGVKGITLANESDKVVGMICVNKEEKETDDILVVSENGFGKRSSLDDYRETNRGGKGVKTINITEKTGNLIAIKNVNDNEDLMIINRSGIIIRMKVADLRVVGRATQGVKLIDLKEDDIIAAVTRVPSEDDNDEEEYSDNEQQGEEIIENEN
;
A
#
# COMPACT_ATOMS: atom_id res chain seq x y z
N SER A 1 3.53 -6.24 16.23
CA SER A 1 4.94 -6.69 16.12
C SER A 1 5.64 -6.18 14.86
N GLY A 2 4.95 -5.56 13.91
CA GLY A 2 5.55 -5.00 12.68
C GLY A 2 6.23 -6.05 11.79
N LYS A 3 5.61 -7.23 11.65
CA LYS A 3 6.12 -8.33 10.83
C LYS A 3 5.18 -8.60 9.65
N ALA A 4 5.75 -9.04 8.53
CA ALA A 4 5.04 -9.54 7.37
C ALA A 4 5.59 -10.91 6.95
N ILE A 5 4.76 -11.70 6.29
CA ILE A 5 5.13 -12.97 5.69
C ILE A 5 4.69 -12.98 4.23
N ARG A 6 5.56 -13.45 3.34
CA ARG A 6 5.29 -13.67 1.92
C ARG A 6 5.33 -15.16 1.63
N PHE A 7 4.32 -15.66 0.94
CA PHE A 7 4.26 -17.04 0.48
C PHE A 7 3.46 -17.14 -0.81
N HIS A 8 3.73 -18.17 -1.60
CA HIS A 8 3.02 -18.44 -2.85
C HIS A 8 1.59 -18.91 -2.57
N GLU A 9 0.64 -18.52 -3.43
CA GLU A 9 -0.79 -18.86 -3.27
C GLU A 9 -1.05 -20.37 -3.22
N GLU A 10 -0.29 -21.19 -3.96
CA GLU A 10 -0.38 -22.66 -3.92
C GLU A 10 -0.18 -23.27 -2.52
N ARG A 11 0.40 -22.49 -1.59
CA ARG A 11 0.49 -22.91 -0.18
C ARG A 11 -0.86 -22.83 0.54
N VAL A 12 -1.88 -22.28 -0.11
CA VAL A 12 -3.25 -22.22 0.40
C VAL A 12 -4.13 -23.08 -0.52
N ARG A 13 -4.47 -24.28 -0.04
CA ARG A 13 -5.38 -25.16 -0.80
C ARG A 13 -6.75 -24.50 -0.96
N PRO A 14 -7.44 -24.68 -2.09
CA PRO A 14 -8.85 -24.32 -2.23
C PRO A 14 -9.69 -24.99 -1.14
N MET A 15 -10.57 -24.24 -0.51
CA MET A 15 -11.39 -24.72 0.61
C MET A 15 -12.83 -24.29 0.44
N GLY A 16 -13.75 -25.15 0.88
CA GLY A 16 -15.18 -24.85 0.88
C GLY A 16 -15.53 -23.72 1.85
N ARG A 17 -16.73 -23.16 1.66
CA ARG A 17 -17.23 -22.00 2.43
C ARG A 17 -17.20 -22.20 3.94
N ASN A 18 -17.46 -23.43 4.42
CA ASN A 18 -17.55 -23.76 5.85
C ASN A 18 -16.19 -24.15 6.48
N ALA A 19 -15.09 -24.05 5.74
CA ALA A 19 -13.78 -24.39 6.28
C ALA A 19 -13.27 -23.28 7.22
N SER A 20 -12.61 -23.69 8.31
CA SER A 20 -12.00 -22.75 9.27
C SER A 20 -10.79 -22.00 8.72
N GLY A 21 -10.36 -22.31 7.50
CA GLY A 21 -9.17 -21.72 6.89
C GLY A 21 -7.87 -22.37 7.37
N VAL A 22 -6.77 -21.75 7.02
CA VAL A 22 -5.42 -22.19 7.40
C VAL A 22 -4.62 -21.00 7.95
N LYS A 23 -3.68 -21.29 8.84
CA LYS A 23 -2.83 -20.27 9.44
C LYS A 23 -1.93 -19.62 8.37
N GLY A 24 -2.07 -18.31 8.16
CA GLY A 24 -1.21 -17.53 7.26
C GLY A 24 0.09 -17.14 7.93
N ILE A 25 0.03 -16.60 9.14
CA ILE A 25 1.19 -16.12 9.93
C ILE A 25 1.07 -16.55 11.39
N THR A 26 2.18 -16.75 12.06
CA THR A 26 2.23 -16.92 13.53
C THR A 26 2.49 -15.56 14.17
N LEU A 27 1.52 -15.07 14.94
CA LEU A 27 1.59 -13.82 15.68
C LEU A 27 2.60 -13.92 16.83
N ALA A 28 3.20 -12.80 17.22
CA ALA A 28 4.24 -12.76 18.22
C ALA A 28 3.70 -12.97 19.66
N ASN A 29 2.49 -12.46 19.92
CA ASN A 29 1.79 -12.56 21.21
C ASN A 29 0.27 -12.40 20.99
N GLU A 30 -0.51 -12.47 22.06
CA GLU A 30 -1.97 -12.41 22.02
C GLU A 30 -2.53 -11.03 21.63
N SER A 31 -1.78 -9.96 21.86
CA SER A 31 -2.16 -8.60 21.48
C SER A 31 -1.85 -8.28 20.02
N ASP A 32 -1.04 -9.10 19.35
CA ASP A 32 -0.67 -8.91 17.96
C ASP A 32 -1.85 -9.26 17.03
N LYS A 33 -2.02 -8.50 15.96
CA LYS A 33 -3.14 -8.68 15.01
C LYS A 33 -2.64 -8.63 13.58
N VAL A 34 -3.37 -9.31 12.69
CA VAL A 34 -3.20 -9.14 11.24
C VAL A 34 -3.92 -7.86 10.85
N VAL A 35 -3.18 -6.89 10.30
CA VAL A 35 -3.72 -5.57 9.92
C VAL A 35 -4.06 -5.49 8.43
N GLY A 36 -3.56 -6.40 7.61
CA GLY A 36 -3.86 -6.42 6.19
C GLY A 36 -3.22 -7.60 5.47
N MET A 37 -3.67 -7.79 4.25
CA MET A 37 -3.15 -8.75 3.28
C MET A 37 -3.19 -8.11 1.90
N ILE A 38 -2.17 -8.37 1.09
CA ILE A 38 -2.11 -7.96 -0.31
C ILE A 38 -1.80 -9.19 -1.17
N CYS A 39 -2.34 -9.22 -2.37
CA CYS A 39 -1.97 -10.15 -3.42
C CYS A 39 -1.06 -9.41 -4.39
N VAL A 40 0.04 -10.05 -4.78
CA VAL A 40 1.00 -9.50 -5.74
C VAL A 40 1.06 -10.47 -6.92
N ASN A 41 0.74 -9.95 -8.10
CA ASN A 41 0.86 -10.72 -9.35
C ASN A 41 2.29 -10.60 -9.89
N LYS A 42 2.98 -11.72 -10.03
CA LYS A 42 4.36 -11.75 -10.57
C LYS A 42 4.42 -11.49 -12.09
N GLU A 43 3.31 -11.65 -12.80
CA GLU A 43 3.24 -11.46 -14.26
C GLU A 43 3.08 -9.99 -14.64
N GLU A 44 2.60 -9.15 -13.74
CA GLU A 44 2.56 -7.71 -13.93
C GLU A 44 3.98 -7.17 -13.80
N LYS A 45 4.51 -6.65 -14.91
CA LYS A 45 5.90 -6.18 -15.06
C LYS A 45 6.21 -4.91 -14.26
N GLU A 46 5.21 -4.29 -13.65
CA GLU A 46 5.41 -3.15 -12.77
C GLU A 46 5.88 -3.65 -11.41
N THR A 47 7.05 -3.21 -11.02
CA THR A 47 7.66 -3.49 -9.73
C THR A 47 6.83 -2.87 -8.63
N ASP A 48 5.81 -3.61 -8.16
CA ASP A 48 5.06 -3.21 -6.98
C ASP A 48 5.98 -3.20 -5.77
N ASP A 49 6.09 -2.07 -5.15
CA ASP A 49 6.72 -1.94 -3.85
C ASP A 49 5.70 -2.13 -2.72
N ILE A 50 6.22 -2.43 -1.55
CA ILE A 50 5.41 -2.62 -0.35
C ILE A 50 5.45 -1.34 0.48
N LEU A 51 4.31 -0.66 0.56
CA LEU A 51 4.09 0.43 1.49
C LEU A 51 3.55 -0.10 2.81
N VAL A 52 4.14 0.30 3.91
CA VAL A 52 3.63 0.10 5.27
C VAL A 52 3.48 1.43 5.98
N VAL A 53 2.37 1.58 6.72
CA VAL A 53 2.05 2.81 7.46
C VAL A 53 1.69 2.48 8.89
N SER A 54 2.17 3.28 9.83
CA SER A 54 1.90 3.17 11.26
C SER A 54 1.01 4.30 11.78
N GLU A 55 0.39 4.10 12.93
CA GLU A 55 -0.65 4.99 13.49
C GLU A 55 -0.16 6.41 13.75
N ASN A 56 1.12 6.59 14.10
CA ASN A 56 1.68 7.90 14.42
C ASN A 56 2.25 8.65 13.19
N GLY A 57 1.80 8.32 11.99
CA GLY A 57 2.16 9.04 10.76
C GLY A 57 3.48 8.64 10.13
N PHE A 58 4.11 7.55 10.58
CA PHE A 58 5.31 7.01 9.94
C PHE A 58 4.96 5.94 8.92
N GLY A 59 5.71 5.88 7.85
CA GLY A 59 5.56 4.85 6.84
C GLY A 59 6.81 4.72 6.00
N LYS A 60 6.81 3.74 5.14
CA LYS A 60 7.89 3.54 4.18
C LYS A 60 7.47 2.65 3.03
N ARG A 61 8.16 2.85 1.93
CA ARG A 61 8.13 2.04 0.74
C ARG A 61 9.37 1.14 0.73
N SER A 62 9.21 -0.14 0.47
CA SER A 62 10.30 -1.13 0.38
C SER A 62 10.07 -2.04 -0.80
N SER A 63 11.16 -2.48 -1.47
CA SER A 63 11.04 -3.44 -2.56
C SER A 63 10.39 -4.74 -2.10
N LEU A 64 9.55 -5.32 -2.96
CA LEU A 64 8.99 -6.66 -2.75
C LEU A 64 10.09 -7.72 -2.59
N ASP A 65 11.24 -7.53 -3.22
CA ASP A 65 12.37 -8.46 -3.17
C ASP A 65 13.03 -8.54 -1.78
N ASP A 66 12.86 -7.52 -0.96
CA ASP A 66 13.27 -7.55 0.44
C ASP A 66 12.49 -8.59 1.27
N TYR A 67 11.32 -9.05 0.78
CA TYR A 67 10.46 -10.02 1.44
C TYR A 67 10.65 -11.40 0.83
N ARG A 68 11.53 -12.20 1.43
CA ARG A 68 11.75 -13.58 0.98
C ARG A 68 10.46 -14.37 0.99
N GLU A 69 10.26 -15.17 -0.04
CA GLU A 69 9.18 -16.13 -0.09
C GLU A 69 9.45 -17.29 0.86
N THR A 70 8.47 -17.67 1.67
CA THR A 70 8.56 -18.71 2.69
C THR A 70 7.32 -19.61 2.67
N ASN A 71 7.27 -20.61 3.55
CA ASN A 71 6.03 -21.32 3.81
C ASN A 71 5.10 -20.45 4.67
N ARG A 72 3.77 -20.56 4.43
CA ARG A 72 2.76 -19.92 5.31
C ARG A 72 2.88 -20.41 6.75
N GLY A 73 2.31 -19.67 7.68
CA GLY A 73 2.25 -20.05 9.10
C GLY A 73 3.53 -19.77 9.87
N GLY A 74 4.58 -19.29 9.23
CA GLY A 74 5.83 -18.86 9.89
C GLY A 74 5.66 -17.55 10.68
N LYS A 75 6.73 -17.13 11.37
CA LYS A 75 6.77 -15.88 12.14
C LYS A 75 6.93 -14.62 11.29
N GLY A 76 7.22 -14.79 9.98
CA GLY A 76 7.49 -13.68 9.07
C GLY A 76 8.84 -12.99 9.32
N VAL A 77 9.03 -11.88 8.59
CA VAL A 77 10.21 -11.01 8.69
C VAL A 77 9.77 -9.61 9.15
N LYS A 78 10.68 -8.88 9.77
CA LYS A 78 10.40 -7.50 10.19
C LYS A 78 10.12 -6.64 8.95
N THR A 79 9.00 -5.93 8.94
CA THR A 79 8.62 -5.00 7.87
C THR A 79 8.73 -3.54 8.28
N ILE A 80 8.58 -3.25 9.56
CA ILE A 80 8.81 -1.92 10.13
C ILE A 80 9.29 -2.07 11.56
N ASN A 81 10.09 -1.12 12.04
CA ASN A 81 10.50 -1.07 13.43
C ASN A 81 9.43 -0.32 14.25
N ILE A 82 8.67 -1.07 15.04
CA ILE A 82 7.66 -0.52 15.95
C ILE A 82 8.34 0.03 17.20
N THR A 83 8.09 1.30 17.50
CA THR A 83 8.57 2.03 18.68
C THR A 83 7.41 2.91 19.19
N GLU A 84 7.55 3.52 20.37
CA GLU A 84 6.59 4.52 20.88
C GLU A 84 6.41 5.67 19.87
N LYS A 85 7.48 6.06 19.18
CA LYS A 85 7.45 7.12 18.17
C LYS A 85 6.61 6.75 16.95
N THR A 86 6.71 5.53 16.44
CA THR A 86 5.97 5.10 15.25
C THR A 86 4.55 4.68 15.57
N GLY A 87 4.32 4.16 16.75
CA GLY A 87 3.08 3.48 17.08
C GLY A 87 2.93 2.15 16.33
N ASN A 88 1.73 1.57 16.36
CA ASN A 88 1.44 0.27 15.76
C ASN A 88 1.34 0.37 14.23
N LEU A 89 1.62 -0.74 13.55
CA LEU A 89 1.37 -0.90 12.12
C LEU A 89 -0.15 -0.95 11.89
N ILE A 90 -0.65 -0.14 10.95
CA ILE A 90 -2.09 -0.05 10.65
C ILE A 90 -2.44 -0.39 9.20
N ALA A 91 -1.52 -0.24 8.27
CA ALA A 91 -1.78 -0.52 6.86
C ALA A 91 -0.58 -1.15 6.15
N ILE A 92 -0.91 -1.99 5.16
CA ILE A 92 0.00 -2.50 4.15
C ILE A 92 -0.67 -2.37 2.78
N LYS A 93 0.06 -1.88 1.77
CA LYS A 93 -0.40 -1.73 0.39
C LYS A 93 0.72 -2.14 -0.56
N ASN A 94 0.38 -2.68 -1.73
CA ASN A 94 1.26 -2.66 -2.89
C ASN A 94 1.09 -1.29 -3.57
N VAL A 95 2.16 -0.69 -4.05
CA VAL A 95 2.17 0.64 -4.64
C VAL A 95 3.19 0.74 -5.77
N ASN A 96 2.93 1.59 -6.73
CA ASN A 96 3.84 1.94 -7.82
C ASN A 96 3.93 3.47 -7.99
N ASP A 97 4.81 3.94 -8.88
CA ASP A 97 5.06 5.37 -9.08
C ASP A 97 3.90 6.13 -9.72
N ASN A 98 2.98 5.42 -10.39
CA ASN A 98 1.81 6.01 -11.09
C ASN A 98 0.60 6.16 -10.16
N GLU A 99 0.78 6.01 -8.87
CA GLU A 99 -0.30 6.09 -7.88
C GLU A 99 -0.02 7.21 -6.87
N ASP A 100 -1.10 7.70 -6.27
CA ASP A 100 -1.08 8.60 -5.13
C ASP A 100 -1.61 7.89 -3.88
N LEU A 101 -1.21 8.38 -2.74
CA LEU A 101 -1.72 7.96 -1.44
C LEU A 101 -2.69 9.01 -0.91
N MET A 102 -3.84 8.56 -0.44
CA MET A 102 -4.71 9.35 0.43
C MET A 102 -4.61 8.83 1.84
N ILE A 103 -4.22 9.69 2.76
CA ILE A 103 -4.08 9.39 4.19
C ILE A 103 -5.11 10.22 4.94
N ILE A 104 -5.90 9.55 5.79
CA ILE A 104 -6.95 10.16 6.58
C ILE A 104 -6.63 9.93 8.06
N ASN A 105 -6.61 11.00 8.87
CA ASN A 105 -6.47 10.92 10.31
C ASN A 105 -7.83 10.88 11.02
N ARG A 106 -7.85 10.62 12.32
CA ARG A 106 -9.09 10.56 13.11
C ARG A 106 -9.79 11.91 13.22
N SER A 107 -9.07 13.02 13.16
CA SER A 107 -9.66 14.37 13.18
C SER A 107 -10.31 14.76 11.84
N GLY A 108 -10.26 13.90 10.82
CA GLY A 108 -10.88 14.12 9.52
C GLY A 108 -10.02 14.91 8.53
N ILE A 109 -8.74 15.12 8.81
CA ILE A 109 -7.81 15.74 7.86
C ILE A 109 -7.42 14.67 6.84
N ILE A 110 -7.50 15.02 5.56
CA ILE A 110 -7.12 14.20 4.44
C ILE A 110 -5.92 14.85 3.76
N ILE A 111 -4.88 14.06 3.50
CA ILE A 111 -3.76 14.48 2.66
C ILE A 111 -3.64 13.53 1.46
N ARG A 112 -3.21 14.08 0.34
CA ARG A 112 -2.83 13.35 -0.87
C ARG A 112 -1.35 13.58 -1.14
N MET A 113 -0.62 12.52 -1.51
CA MET A 113 0.80 12.60 -1.83
C MET A 113 1.14 11.56 -2.90
N LYS A 114 2.06 11.90 -3.79
CA LYS A 114 2.53 10.97 -4.82
C LYS A 114 3.35 9.83 -4.19
N VAL A 115 3.13 8.60 -4.66
CA VAL A 115 3.97 7.45 -4.27
C VAL A 115 5.41 7.64 -4.76
N ALA A 116 5.58 8.24 -5.94
CA ALA A 116 6.89 8.55 -6.52
C ALA A 116 7.79 9.40 -5.61
N ASP A 117 7.22 10.27 -4.75
CA ASP A 117 7.98 11.08 -3.80
C ASP A 117 8.56 10.26 -2.63
N LEU A 118 8.07 9.04 -2.44
CA LEU A 118 8.52 8.14 -1.40
C LEU A 118 9.70 7.30 -1.88
N ARG A 119 10.88 7.60 -1.38
CA ARG A 119 12.05 6.77 -1.68
C ARG A 119 11.89 5.34 -1.16
N VAL A 120 12.37 4.38 -1.94
CA VAL A 120 12.44 2.97 -1.53
C VAL A 120 13.55 2.80 -0.49
N VAL A 121 13.22 2.20 0.66
CA VAL A 121 14.14 1.96 1.76
C VAL A 121 14.02 0.53 2.29
N GLY A 122 15.07 0.03 2.92
CA GLY A 122 15.11 -1.34 3.44
C GLY A 122 13.98 -1.64 4.44
N ARG A 123 13.41 -2.84 4.38
CA ARG A 123 12.23 -3.29 5.15
C ARG A 123 12.38 -3.19 6.68
N ALA A 124 13.58 -3.29 7.24
CA ALA A 124 13.79 -3.32 8.69
C ALA A 124 13.96 -1.93 9.33
N THR A 125 13.82 -0.84 8.56
CA THR A 125 13.95 0.53 9.06
C THR A 125 12.68 1.00 9.79
N GLN A 126 12.77 2.12 10.48
CA GLN A 126 11.64 2.78 11.16
C GLN A 126 10.70 3.48 10.17
N GLY A 127 11.18 3.78 8.94
CA GLY A 127 10.46 4.58 7.97
C GLY A 127 10.71 6.07 8.12
N VAL A 128 9.93 6.84 7.37
CA VAL A 128 9.93 8.31 7.37
C VAL A 128 8.57 8.82 7.81
N LYS A 129 8.51 10.07 8.24
CA LYS A 129 7.26 10.73 8.57
C LYS A 129 6.52 11.07 7.29
N LEU A 130 5.31 10.56 7.12
CA LEU A 130 4.44 10.82 5.97
C LEU A 130 3.52 12.02 6.21
N ILE A 131 3.09 12.20 7.45
CA ILE A 131 2.19 13.28 7.87
C ILE A 131 2.55 13.75 9.27
N ASP A 132 2.44 15.06 9.50
CA ASP A 132 2.50 15.66 10.83
C ASP A 132 1.12 15.59 11.48
N LEU A 133 1.01 14.77 12.51
CA LEU A 133 -0.20 14.64 13.32
C LEU A 133 -0.13 15.58 14.51
N LYS A 134 -1.29 16.16 14.88
CA LYS A 134 -1.42 16.87 16.14
C LYS A 134 -1.31 15.90 17.32
N GLU A 135 -1.09 16.44 18.51
CA GLU A 135 -1.07 15.66 19.74
C GLU A 135 -2.37 14.86 19.88
N ASP A 136 -2.24 13.58 20.24
CA ASP A 136 -3.35 12.61 20.37
C ASP A 136 -4.10 12.22 19.09
N ASP A 137 -3.66 12.68 17.92
CA ASP A 137 -4.24 12.25 16.64
C ASP A 137 -3.47 11.06 16.06
N ILE A 138 -4.18 10.21 15.35
CA ILE A 138 -3.59 9.04 14.69
C ILE A 138 -4.17 8.86 13.28
N ILE A 139 -3.46 8.14 12.43
CA ILE A 139 -3.98 7.77 11.11
C ILE A 139 -5.16 6.79 11.28
N ALA A 140 -6.27 7.09 10.63
CA ALA A 140 -7.47 6.27 10.60
C ALA A 140 -7.50 5.31 9.41
N ALA A 141 -7.09 5.79 8.22
CA ALA A 141 -7.10 5.00 6.99
C ALA A 141 -6.03 5.46 6.00
N VAL A 142 -5.61 4.54 5.15
CA VAL A 142 -4.72 4.80 4.02
C VAL A 142 -5.28 4.07 2.80
N THR A 143 -5.45 4.77 1.69
CA THR A 143 -5.81 4.19 0.41
C THR A 143 -4.88 4.69 -0.69
N ARG A 144 -4.81 3.96 -1.78
CA ARG A 144 -4.15 4.38 -3.02
C ARG A 144 -5.22 4.79 -4.04
N VAL A 145 -4.88 5.76 -4.84
CA VAL A 145 -5.73 6.29 -5.92
C VAL A 145 -4.85 6.48 -7.17
N PRO A 146 -5.41 6.43 -8.37
CA PRO A 146 -4.68 6.80 -9.58
C PRO A 146 -4.10 8.22 -9.45
N SER A 147 -2.94 8.48 -10.06
CA SER A 147 -2.41 9.84 -10.15
C SER A 147 -3.32 10.71 -11.03
N GLU A 148 -3.48 11.99 -10.69
CA GLU A 148 -4.30 12.93 -11.48
C GLU A 148 -3.64 13.29 -12.82
N ASP A 149 -2.32 13.18 -12.90
CA ASP A 149 -1.57 13.55 -14.10
C ASP A 149 -1.90 12.65 -15.32
N ASP A 150 -2.47 11.44 -15.11
CA ASP A 150 -2.83 10.52 -16.20
C ASP A 150 -4.24 10.78 -16.80
N ASN A 151 -5.09 11.60 -16.16
CA ASN A 151 -6.44 11.86 -16.63
C ASN A 151 -6.59 13.15 -17.44
N ASP A 152 -5.66 14.10 -17.30
CA ASP A 152 -5.77 15.40 -17.97
C ASP A 152 -5.36 15.37 -19.45
N GLU A 153 -4.52 14.41 -19.88
CA GLU A 153 -4.09 14.30 -21.28
C GLU A 153 -5.13 13.60 -22.16
N GLU A 154 -5.95 12.70 -21.62
CA GLU A 154 -6.99 12.01 -22.42
C GLU A 154 -8.22 12.91 -22.68
N GLU A 155 -8.61 13.80 -21.76
CA GLU A 155 -9.76 14.68 -21.93
C GLU A 155 -9.49 15.82 -22.94
N TYR A 156 -8.25 16.28 -23.09
CA TYR A 156 -7.88 17.30 -24.06
C TYR A 156 -7.75 16.76 -25.49
N SER A 157 -7.34 15.51 -25.69
CA SER A 157 -7.17 14.91 -27.01
C SER A 157 -8.51 14.61 -27.69
N ASP A 158 -9.55 14.22 -26.95
CA ASP A 158 -10.87 13.93 -27.51
C ASP A 158 -11.63 15.20 -27.93
N ASN A 159 -11.36 16.35 -27.29
CA ASN A 159 -11.99 17.61 -27.66
C ASN A 159 -11.34 18.27 -28.89
N GLU A 160 -10.07 18.06 -29.18
CA GLU A 160 -9.43 18.57 -30.38
C GLU A 160 -9.84 17.79 -31.63
N GLN A 161 -10.03 16.48 -31.54
CA GLN A 161 -10.48 15.67 -32.68
C GLN A 161 -11.95 15.94 -33.07
N GLN A 162 -12.82 16.26 -32.10
CA GLN A 162 -14.22 16.63 -32.42
C GLN A 162 -14.33 18.05 -32.97
N GLY A 163 -13.39 18.94 -32.68
CA GLY A 163 -13.35 20.30 -33.22
C GLY A 163 -12.94 20.36 -34.71
N GLU A 164 -12.06 19.47 -35.15
CA GLU A 164 -11.61 19.42 -36.55
C GLU A 164 -12.61 18.78 -37.50
N GLU A 165 -13.39 17.77 -37.08
CA GLU A 165 -14.42 17.14 -37.90
C GLU A 165 -15.62 18.06 -38.20
N ILE A 166 -15.90 19.05 -37.36
CA ILE A 166 -17.02 20.01 -37.58
C ILE A 166 -16.64 21.06 -38.62
N ILE A 167 -15.37 21.38 -38.78
CA ILE A 167 -14.93 22.44 -39.73
C ILE A 167 -14.83 21.89 -41.17
N GLU A 168 -14.59 20.60 -41.39
CA GLU A 168 -14.55 20.00 -42.74
C GLU A 168 -15.92 19.77 -43.39
N ASN A 169 -17.01 19.81 -42.64
CA ASN A 169 -18.37 19.56 -43.17
C ASN A 169 -19.15 20.84 -43.53
N GLU A 170 -18.58 22.04 -43.40
CA GLU A 170 -19.22 23.33 -43.77
C GLU A 170 -18.60 24.04 -44.99
N ASN A 171 -17.78 23.34 -45.80
CA ASN A 171 -17.27 23.91 -47.09
C ASN A 171 -17.75 23.09 -48.29
#